data_c3c03d989e53631a340bd0434232c1d3
#
_entry.id   c3c03d989e53631a340bd0434232c1d3
#
_cell.length_a   1.000
_cell.length_b   1.000
_cell.length_c   1.000
_cell.angle_alpha   90.00
_cell.angle_beta   90.00
_cell.angle_gamma   90.00
#
_symmetry.space_group_name_H-M   'P 1'
#
loop_
_entity.id
_entity.type
_entity.pdbx_description
1 polymer ?
#
loop_
_entity_poly.entity_id
_entity_poly.type
_entity_poly.pdbx_seq_one_letter_code
_entity_poly.pdbx_strand_id
1 'polypeptide(L)'
;MDMVEGYGDGGNPVVDKSEFILSLFEQLDRGGIGPLQKSIIDRCVDAVYAAYKRGGPVPTLRVLREKLLAQPEEEARDLALALELFTTGSLDAFAHETNVDTQNRIVIYDIMDLGRQLKTMGLLIITDAMLNRVTENWRKGKRTHLFIDEFHVVFQNPYSADFFDSAWRRFRKRGAYPTAITQNVEYLLDSVQASTMLSNSEMLILLNQAPSDREKLAALLNISPEQTSYITNAPAGCGLLRYGGALVPFKNQFPKDTELYRLMTTKPDESIIVGGKTK
;
A
#
# COMPACT_ATOMS: atom_id res chain seq x y z
N MET A 1 15.08 -0.62 7.66
CA MET A 1 13.83 -0.63 8.47
C MET A 1 13.96 0.43 9.54
N ASP A 2 13.23 1.53 9.43
CA ASP A 2 13.31 2.60 10.41
C ASP A 2 12.53 2.24 11.68
N MET A 3 13.19 2.40 12.85
CA MET A 3 12.51 2.33 14.13
C MET A 3 11.83 3.67 14.39
N VAL A 4 10.55 3.77 14.08
CA VAL A 4 9.72 4.87 14.59
C VAL A 4 9.18 4.44 15.96
N GLU A 5 9.31 5.31 16.96
CA GLU A 5 8.67 5.11 18.24
C GLU A 5 7.17 4.91 18.03
N GLY A 6 6.66 3.73 18.25
CA GLY A 6 5.28 3.24 18.17
C GLY A 6 4.26 4.03 17.34
N TYR A 7 3.26 3.37 16.81
CA TYR A 7 2.19 4.02 16.05
C TYR A 7 1.23 4.89 16.90
N GLY A 8 1.68 5.41 18.05
CA GLY A 8 1.00 6.51 18.75
C GLY A 8 -0.08 6.15 19.77
N ASP A 9 -0.50 4.91 19.87
CA ASP A 9 -1.55 4.48 20.80
C ASP A 9 -0.96 3.90 22.11
N GLY A 10 0.29 4.22 22.43
CA GLY A 10 1.01 3.61 23.55
C GLY A 10 1.53 2.20 23.24
N GLY A 11 1.40 1.75 21.99
CA GLY A 11 1.89 0.46 21.51
C GLY A 11 3.42 0.38 21.47
N ASN A 12 3.94 -0.82 21.63
CA ASN A 12 5.37 -1.10 21.48
C ASN A 12 5.74 -1.14 19.98
N PRO A 13 6.66 -0.28 19.49
CA PRO A 13 7.08 -0.28 18.08
C PRO A 13 7.60 -1.63 17.59
N VAL A 14 8.18 -2.42 18.48
CA VAL A 14 8.69 -3.76 18.16
C VAL A 14 7.55 -4.72 17.82
N VAL A 15 6.41 -4.61 18.51
CA VAL A 15 5.21 -5.42 18.22
C VAL A 15 4.68 -5.11 16.82
N ASP A 16 4.55 -3.83 16.48
CA ASP A 16 4.11 -3.42 15.14
C ASP A 16 5.05 -3.94 14.05
N LYS A 17 6.36 -3.94 14.32
CA LYS A 17 7.36 -4.49 13.37
C LYS A 17 7.34 -6.01 13.33
N SER A 18 7.05 -6.68 14.44
CA SER A 18 6.85 -8.12 14.48
C SER A 18 5.65 -8.51 13.61
N GLU A 19 4.51 -7.84 13.73
CA GLU A 19 3.32 -8.05 12.88
C GLU A 19 3.64 -7.82 11.39
N PHE A 20 4.40 -6.77 11.07
CA PHE A 20 4.84 -6.51 9.70
C PHE A 20 5.70 -7.66 9.15
N ILE A 21 6.69 -8.13 9.92
CA ILE A 21 7.57 -9.24 9.51
C ILE A 21 6.79 -10.55 9.39
N LEU A 22 5.84 -10.81 10.29
CA LEU A 22 4.94 -11.97 10.17
C LEU A 22 4.16 -11.93 8.86
N SER A 23 3.57 -10.78 8.51
CA SER A 23 2.86 -10.59 7.24
C SER A 23 3.77 -10.79 6.03
N LEU A 24 5.06 -10.40 6.14
CA LEU A 24 6.06 -10.63 5.10
C LEU A 24 6.31 -12.13 4.89
N PHE A 25 6.54 -12.88 5.96
CA PHE A 25 6.75 -14.34 5.88
C PHE A 25 5.53 -15.08 5.37
N GLU A 26 4.33 -14.68 5.77
CA GLU A 26 3.07 -15.25 5.25
C GLU A 26 2.91 -15.06 3.73
N GLN A 27 3.54 -14.04 3.16
CA GLN A 27 3.60 -13.87 1.71
C GLN A 27 4.67 -14.72 1.02
N LEU A 28 5.79 -14.96 1.71
CA LEU A 28 6.88 -15.76 1.15
C LEU A 28 6.54 -17.25 1.13
N ASP A 29 5.79 -17.72 2.12
CA ASP A 29 5.33 -19.11 2.21
C ASP A 29 3.84 -19.21 1.84
N ARG A 30 3.54 -19.80 0.67
CA ARG A 30 2.17 -20.01 0.19
C ARG A 30 1.34 -20.94 1.08
N GLY A 31 1.99 -21.76 1.90
CA GLY A 31 1.35 -22.62 2.89
C GLY A 31 0.98 -21.90 4.18
N GLY A 32 1.45 -20.65 4.33
CA GLY A 32 1.38 -19.89 5.57
C GLY A 32 2.37 -20.37 6.62
N ILE A 33 2.61 -19.55 7.64
CA ILE A 33 3.54 -19.86 8.74
C ILE A 33 2.79 -20.39 9.96
N GLY A 34 3.28 -21.49 10.53
CA GLY A 34 2.70 -22.13 11.73
C GLY A 34 3.03 -21.38 13.04
N PRO A 35 2.40 -21.76 14.16
CA PRO A 35 2.60 -21.10 15.45
C PRO A 35 4.05 -21.11 15.95
N LEU A 36 4.81 -22.18 15.69
CA LEU A 36 6.23 -22.28 16.07
C LEU A 36 7.06 -21.28 15.30
N GLN A 37 6.87 -21.21 14.00
CA GLN A 37 7.55 -20.25 13.13
C GLN A 37 7.23 -18.81 13.54
N LYS A 38 5.97 -18.49 13.85
CA LYS A 38 5.55 -17.17 14.35
C LYS A 38 6.29 -16.79 15.62
N SER A 39 6.42 -17.72 16.58
CA SER A 39 7.16 -17.49 17.84
C SER A 39 8.66 -17.27 17.61
N ILE A 40 9.26 -17.99 16.65
CA ILE A 40 10.68 -17.82 16.29
C ILE A 40 10.91 -16.45 15.64
N ILE A 41 10.03 -16.04 14.72
CA ILE A 41 10.10 -14.74 14.06
C ILE A 41 10.01 -13.62 15.09
N ASP A 42 8.99 -13.64 15.94
CA ASP A 42 8.77 -12.63 16.98
C ASP A 42 9.99 -12.47 17.88
N ARG A 43 10.52 -13.60 18.42
CA ARG A 43 11.74 -13.62 19.24
C ARG A 43 12.94 -13.05 18.52
N CYS A 44 13.12 -13.35 17.23
CA CYS A 44 14.24 -12.85 16.44
C CYS A 44 14.10 -11.35 16.14
N VAL A 45 12.90 -10.88 15.86
CA VAL A 45 12.61 -9.44 15.68
C VAL A 45 12.93 -8.69 16.96
N ASP A 46 12.44 -9.14 18.13
CA ASP A 46 12.76 -8.52 19.42
C ASP A 46 14.27 -8.48 19.66
N ALA A 47 15.00 -9.57 19.41
CA ALA A 47 16.44 -9.64 19.57
C ALA A 47 17.20 -8.65 18.63
N VAL A 48 16.74 -8.46 17.40
CA VAL A 48 17.29 -7.49 16.45
C VAL A 48 17.14 -6.07 16.98
N TYR A 49 15.95 -5.70 17.41
CA TYR A 49 15.68 -4.35 17.94
C TYR A 49 16.33 -4.11 19.30
N ALA A 50 16.40 -5.12 20.17
CA ALA A 50 17.12 -5.04 21.42
C ALA A 50 18.64 -4.83 21.20
N ALA A 51 19.22 -5.45 20.19
CA ALA A 51 20.62 -5.21 19.79
C ALA A 51 20.83 -3.79 19.29
N TYR A 52 19.94 -3.32 18.40
CA TYR A 52 19.99 -1.95 17.86
C TYR A 52 19.91 -0.88 18.96
N LYS A 53 19.01 -1.03 19.92
CA LYS A 53 18.89 -0.11 21.09
C LYS A 53 20.17 -0.02 21.91
N ARG A 54 21.04 -1.06 21.87
CA ARG A 54 22.34 -1.10 22.56
C ARG A 54 23.51 -0.66 21.66
N GLY A 55 23.23 -0.02 20.51
CA GLY A 55 24.25 0.42 19.57
C GLY A 55 24.69 -0.63 18.55
N GLY A 56 23.94 -1.71 18.38
CA GLY A 56 24.14 -2.70 17.35
C GLY A 56 23.73 -2.22 15.95
N PRO A 57 23.84 -3.10 14.95
CA PRO A 57 23.56 -2.75 13.54
C PRO A 57 22.12 -2.31 13.33
N VAL A 58 21.91 -1.49 12.29
CA VAL A 58 20.57 -1.07 11.85
C VAL A 58 19.75 -2.32 11.49
N PRO A 59 18.50 -2.42 12.00
CA PRO A 59 17.62 -3.53 11.67
C PRO A 59 17.33 -3.63 10.17
N THR A 60 17.82 -4.67 9.53
CA THR A 60 17.58 -5.01 8.13
C THR A 60 17.13 -6.46 8.01
N LEU A 61 16.61 -6.85 6.85
CA LEU A 61 16.27 -8.26 6.60
C LEU A 61 17.52 -9.18 6.67
N ARG A 62 18.72 -8.66 6.35
CA ARG A 62 19.98 -9.39 6.51
C ARG A 62 20.27 -9.68 7.97
N VAL A 63 20.17 -8.67 8.83
CA VAL A 63 20.38 -8.84 10.27
C VAL A 63 19.36 -9.81 10.88
N LEU A 64 18.10 -9.75 10.42
CA LEU A 64 17.07 -10.70 10.84
C LEU A 64 17.41 -12.13 10.40
N ARG A 65 17.85 -12.33 9.15
CA ARG A 65 18.28 -13.65 8.65
C ARG A 65 19.44 -14.23 9.48
N GLU A 66 20.43 -13.41 9.83
CA GLU A 66 21.53 -13.84 10.71
C GLU A 66 21.03 -14.29 12.09
N LYS A 67 20.04 -13.58 12.65
CA LYS A 67 19.42 -13.99 13.93
C LYS A 67 18.64 -15.29 13.82
N LEU A 68 17.95 -15.53 12.70
CA LEU A 68 17.28 -16.81 12.43
C LEU A 68 18.29 -17.95 12.31
N LEU A 69 19.39 -17.77 11.58
CA LEU A 69 20.45 -18.77 11.44
C LEU A 69 21.15 -19.11 12.75
N ALA A 70 21.14 -18.20 13.72
CA ALA A 70 21.70 -18.40 15.05
C ALA A 70 20.78 -19.15 16.02
N GLN A 71 19.53 -19.45 15.63
CA GLN A 71 18.61 -20.23 16.44
C GLN A 71 18.87 -21.73 16.28
N PRO A 72 18.61 -22.54 17.32
CA PRO A 72 18.87 -23.99 17.28
C PRO A 72 17.78 -24.76 16.51
N GLU A 73 16.59 -24.22 16.32
CA GLU A 73 15.44 -24.88 15.72
C GLU A 73 15.62 -25.04 14.19
N GLU A 74 15.15 -26.16 13.64
CA GLU A 74 15.18 -26.44 12.21
C GLU A 74 14.25 -25.47 11.45
N GLU A 75 13.10 -25.16 12.02
CA GLU A 75 12.13 -24.19 11.48
C GLU A 75 12.76 -22.78 11.30
N ALA A 76 13.67 -22.40 12.17
CA ALA A 76 14.40 -21.14 12.04
C ALA A 76 15.33 -21.14 10.83
N ARG A 77 15.94 -22.28 10.52
CA ARG A 77 16.77 -22.46 9.34
C ARG A 77 15.93 -22.38 8.06
N ASP A 78 14.75 -22.98 8.06
CA ASP A 78 13.81 -22.91 6.93
C ASP A 78 13.35 -21.45 6.69
N LEU A 79 13.03 -20.72 7.74
CA LEU A 79 12.71 -19.28 7.66
C LEU A 79 13.88 -18.46 7.10
N ALA A 80 15.11 -18.75 7.54
CA ALA A 80 16.30 -18.07 7.03
C ALA A 80 16.54 -18.39 5.54
N LEU A 81 16.26 -19.63 5.11
CA LEU A 81 16.35 -20.05 3.72
C LEU A 81 15.28 -19.34 2.86
N ALA A 82 14.07 -19.19 3.36
CA ALA A 82 13.01 -18.43 2.68
C ALA A 82 13.40 -16.97 2.43
N LEU A 83 14.20 -16.36 3.33
CA LEU A 83 14.71 -15.00 3.17
C LEU A 83 15.96 -14.91 2.28
N GLU A 84 16.61 -16.02 1.94
CA GLU A 84 17.91 -15.99 1.25
C GLU A 84 17.84 -15.24 -0.09
N LEU A 85 16.82 -15.54 -0.91
CA LEU A 85 16.61 -14.88 -2.20
C LEU A 85 16.53 -13.35 -2.07
N PHE A 86 15.94 -12.86 -0.98
CA PHE A 86 15.65 -11.44 -0.72
C PHE A 86 16.70 -10.74 0.15
N THR A 87 17.75 -11.44 0.58
CA THR A 87 18.80 -10.88 1.46
C THR A 87 20.19 -10.98 0.88
N THR A 88 20.59 -12.14 0.38
CA THR A 88 21.89 -12.43 -0.21
C THR A 88 21.78 -12.92 -1.65
N GLY A 89 20.59 -13.24 -2.12
CA GLY A 89 20.29 -13.63 -3.48
C GLY A 89 20.05 -12.44 -4.43
N SER A 90 19.53 -12.72 -5.62
CA SER A 90 19.37 -11.75 -6.70
C SER A 90 18.25 -10.72 -6.49
N LEU A 91 17.40 -10.88 -5.50
CA LEU A 91 16.26 -9.99 -5.21
C LEU A 91 16.45 -9.19 -3.90
N ASP A 92 17.68 -8.81 -3.58
CA ASP A 92 18.06 -8.19 -2.31
C ASP A 92 17.75 -6.68 -2.20
N ALA A 93 16.98 -6.12 -3.11
CA ALA A 93 16.70 -4.68 -3.19
C ALA A 93 16.21 -4.07 -1.86
N PHE A 94 15.46 -4.82 -1.05
CA PHE A 94 14.92 -4.38 0.24
C PHE A 94 15.73 -4.83 1.46
N ALA A 95 16.87 -5.46 1.26
CA ALA A 95 17.71 -6.00 2.33
C ALA A 95 18.69 -4.98 2.93
N HIS A 96 18.84 -3.83 2.30
CA HIS A 96 19.80 -2.79 2.68
C HIS A 96 19.22 -1.77 3.66
N GLU A 97 20.09 -0.96 4.24
CA GLU A 97 19.69 0.23 4.96
C GLU A 97 19.00 1.21 4.00
N THR A 98 18.06 2.00 4.52
CA THR A 98 17.36 3.02 3.74
C THR A 98 18.34 4.07 3.23
N ASN A 99 18.40 4.24 1.91
CA ASN A 99 19.31 5.17 1.24
C ASN A 99 18.59 6.32 0.52
N VAL A 100 17.28 6.47 0.79
CA VAL A 100 16.44 7.53 0.21
C VAL A 100 15.95 8.47 1.30
N ASP A 101 15.89 9.77 0.99
CA ASP A 101 15.30 10.76 1.88
C ASP A 101 13.77 10.77 1.74
N THR A 102 13.10 10.23 2.76
CA THR A 102 11.64 10.20 2.84
C THR A 102 11.05 11.40 3.59
N GLN A 103 11.87 12.40 4.00
CA GLN A 103 11.41 13.56 4.76
C GLN A 103 10.82 14.68 3.90
N ASN A 104 10.92 14.55 2.58
CA ASN A 104 10.35 15.53 1.65
C ASN A 104 8.85 15.69 1.81
N ARG A 105 8.33 16.89 1.50
CA ARG A 105 6.88 17.18 1.54
C ARG A 105 6.07 16.30 0.59
N ILE A 106 6.64 15.97 -0.57
CA ILE A 106 6.06 15.08 -1.56
C ILE A 106 7.02 13.90 -1.73
N VAL A 107 6.53 12.70 -1.53
CA VAL A 107 7.28 11.44 -1.73
C VAL A 107 6.47 10.58 -2.68
N ILE A 108 7.13 10.06 -3.71
CA ILE A 108 6.53 9.18 -4.72
C ILE A 108 7.27 7.84 -4.64
N TYR A 109 6.51 6.77 -4.42
CA TYR A 109 6.99 5.40 -4.48
C TYR A 109 6.58 4.81 -5.83
N ASP A 110 7.54 4.66 -6.73
CA ASP A 110 7.32 3.97 -8.00
C ASP A 110 7.70 2.51 -7.87
N ILE A 111 6.73 1.62 -8.13
CA ILE A 111 6.87 0.16 -8.07
C ILE A 111 6.68 -0.49 -9.45
N MET A 112 6.65 0.30 -10.51
CA MET A 112 6.33 -0.20 -11.85
C MET A 112 7.40 -1.19 -12.34
N ASP A 113 8.66 -0.87 -12.09
CA ASP A 113 9.82 -1.67 -12.52
C ASP A 113 10.17 -2.82 -11.55
N LEU A 114 9.45 -2.94 -10.43
CA LEU A 114 9.62 -4.07 -9.53
C LEU A 114 9.11 -5.36 -10.20
N GLY A 115 9.97 -6.34 -10.35
CA GLY A 115 9.60 -7.66 -10.81
C GLY A 115 8.50 -8.29 -9.94
N ARG A 116 7.73 -9.22 -10.51
CA ARG A 116 6.55 -9.82 -9.87
C ARG A 116 6.78 -10.27 -8.41
N GLN A 117 7.94 -10.85 -8.11
CA GLN A 117 8.28 -11.35 -6.76
C GLN A 117 8.49 -10.20 -5.76
N LEU A 118 9.14 -9.12 -6.19
CA LEU A 118 9.40 -7.96 -5.33
C LEU A 118 8.20 -7.03 -5.19
N LYS A 119 7.25 -7.06 -6.13
CA LYS A 119 6.12 -6.13 -6.14
C LYS A 119 5.25 -6.28 -4.89
N THR A 120 4.95 -7.50 -4.49
CA THR A 120 4.13 -7.78 -3.30
C THR A 120 4.86 -7.38 -2.01
N MET A 121 6.15 -7.74 -1.90
CA MET A 121 6.99 -7.31 -0.79
C MET A 121 7.14 -5.78 -0.74
N GLY A 122 7.35 -5.14 -1.90
CA GLY A 122 7.43 -3.69 -2.03
C GLY A 122 6.18 -2.98 -1.55
N LEU A 123 5.00 -3.50 -1.87
CA LEU A 123 3.71 -2.95 -1.39
C LEU A 123 3.62 -2.99 0.14
N LEU A 124 4.03 -4.07 0.79
CA LEU A 124 4.05 -4.14 2.26
C LEU A 124 5.03 -3.12 2.86
N ILE A 125 6.25 -3.07 2.34
CA ILE A 125 7.30 -2.15 2.82
C ILE A 125 6.86 -0.69 2.66
N ILE A 126 6.27 -0.34 1.52
CA ILE A 126 5.76 1.01 1.27
C ILE A 126 4.59 1.32 2.20
N THR A 127 3.69 0.37 2.43
CA THR A 127 2.56 0.56 3.35
C THR A 127 3.05 0.80 4.78
N ASP A 128 4.05 0.05 5.25
CA ASP A 128 4.69 0.29 6.54
C ASP A 128 5.36 1.68 6.60
N ALA A 129 6.08 2.07 5.55
CA ALA A 129 6.70 3.40 5.45
C ALA A 129 5.65 4.53 5.47
N MET A 130 4.52 4.34 4.78
CA MET A 130 3.39 5.27 4.82
C MET A 130 2.78 5.38 6.22
N LEU A 131 2.57 4.25 6.92
CA LEU A 131 2.08 4.23 8.30
C LEU A 131 3.00 5.01 9.25
N ASN A 132 4.31 4.78 9.12
CA ASN A 132 5.32 5.49 9.92
C ASN A 132 5.24 6.99 9.65
N ARG A 133 5.19 7.40 8.38
CA ARG A 133 5.09 8.81 7.99
C ARG A 133 3.82 9.48 8.47
N VAL A 134 2.67 8.82 8.32
CA VAL A 134 1.39 9.30 8.84
C VAL A 134 1.45 9.51 10.35
N THR A 135 2.02 8.55 11.07
CA THR A 135 2.14 8.62 12.53
C THR A 135 3.04 9.78 12.97
N GLU A 136 4.19 9.94 12.32
CA GLU A 136 5.11 11.05 12.59
C GLU A 136 4.45 12.42 12.33
N ASN A 137 3.76 12.55 11.20
CA ASN A 137 3.05 13.76 10.86
C ASN A 137 1.92 14.07 11.84
N TRP A 138 1.13 13.06 12.22
CA TRP A 138 0.05 13.20 13.20
C TRP A 138 0.56 13.72 14.56
N ARG A 139 1.68 13.17 15.07
CA ARG A 139 2.33 13.67 16.30
C ARG A 139 2.77 15.12 16.20
N LYS A 140 3.13 15.57 14.99
CA LYS A 140 3.50 16.96 14.69
C LYS A 140 2.31 17.86 14.35
N GLY A 141 1.06 17.35 14.48
CA GLY A 141 -0.17 18.07 14.10
C GLY A 141 -0.31 18.31 12.59
N LYS A 142 0.41 17.55 11.77
CA LYS A 142 0.38 17.66 10.30
C LYS A 142 -0.58 16.64 9.70
N ARG A 143 -1.33 17.06 8.69
CA ARG A 143 -2.17 16.18 7.87
C ARG A 143 -1.34 15.50 6.78
N THR A 144 -1.74 14.29 6.40
CA THR A 144 -1.08 13.52 5.34
C THR A 144 -2.11 13.12 4.28
N HIS A 145 -1.83 13.40 3.03
CA HIS A 145 -2.62 12.93 1.89
C HIS A 145 -1.87 11.79 1.22
N LEU A 146 -2.54 10.67 1.01
CA LEU A 146 -2.03 9.47 0.38
C LEU A 146 -2.79 9.24 -0.92
N PHE A 147 -2.10 9.09 -2.03
CA PHE A 147 -2.69 8.73 -3.32
C PHE A 147 -2.12 7.39 -3.74
N ILE A 148 -2.97 6.41 -3.96
CA ILE A 148 -2.57 5.04 -4.28
C ILE A 148 -3.21 4.67 -5.60
N ASP A 149 -2.39 4.66 -6.64
CA ASP A 149 -2.80 4.26 -7.97
C ASP A 149 -2.78 2.75 -8.13
N GLU A 150 -3.58 2.23 -9.06
CA GLU A 150 -3.80 0.80 -9.29
C GLU A 150 -4.11 0.02 -7.99
N PHE A 151 -4.94 0.62 -7.15
CA PHE A 151 -5.24 0.15 -5.80
C PHE A 151 -5.69 -1.32 -5.74
N HIS A 152 -6.31 -1.85 -6.80
CA HIS A 152 -6.72 -3.24 -6.88
C HIS A 152 -5.56 -4.25 -6.70
N VAL A 153 -4.32 -3.85 -6.98
CA VAL A 153 -3.14 -4.73 -6.83
C VAL A 153 -2.95 -5.19 -5.38
N VAL A 154 -3.34 -4.36 -4.41
CA VAL A 154 -3.24 -4.68 -2.97
C VAL A 154 -4.07 -5.90 -2.62
N PHE A 155 -5.21 -6.11 -3.30
CA PHE A 155 -6.18 -7.19 -3.01
C PHE A 155 -5.92 -8.50 -3.76
N GLN A 156 -4.89 -8.56 -4.60
CA GLN A 156 -4.49 -9.78 -5.29
C GLN A 156 -3.89 -10.83 -4.34
N ASN A 157 -3.46 -10.41 -3.14
CA ASN A 157 -2.95 -11.29 -2.10
C ASN A 157 -3.73 -11.03 -0.79
N PRO A 158 -4.32 -12.07 -0.16
CA PRO A 158 -5.11 -11.92 1.06
C PRO A 158 -4.33 -11.26 2.21
N TYR A 159 -3.08 -11.63 2.41
CA TYR A 159 -2.26 -11.06 3.50
C TYR A 159 -1.96 -9.57 3.28
N SER A 160 -1.72 -9.17 2.02
CA SER A 160 -1.59 -7.76 1.67
C SER A 160 -2.88 -7.00 1.93
N ALA A 161 -4.03 -7.60 1.59
CA ALA A 161 -5.34 -7.01 1.79
C ALA A 161 -5.64 -6.77 3.27
N ASP A 162 -5.38 -7.76 4.14
CA ASP A 162 -5.60 -7.65 5.59
C ASP A 162 -4.66 -6.62 6.23
N PHE A 163 -3.39 -6.64 5.87
CA PHE A 163 -2.41 -5.66 6.35
C PHE A 163 -2.81 -4.24 5.93
N PHE A 164 -3.22 -4.07 4.66
CA PHE A 164 -3.62 -2.77 4.14
C PHE A 164 -4.95 -2.27 4.73
N ASP A 165 -5.93 -3.13 4.95
CA ASP A 165 -7.18 -2.77 5.63
C ASP A 165 -6.90 -2.27 7.06
N SER A 166 -6.03 -2.96 7.80
CA SER A 166 -5.58 -2.49 9.12
C SER A 166 -4.88 -1.12 9.04
N ALA A 167 -4.00 -0.93 8.05
CA ALA A 167 -3.32 0.34 7.80
C ALA A 167 -4.31 1.46 7.45
N TRP A 168 -5.30 1.19 6.59
CA TRP A 168 -6.33 2.14 6.17
C TRP A 168 -7.14 2.68 7.34
N ARG A 169 -7.54 1.82 8.27
CA ARG A 169 -8.22 2.22 9.49
C ARG A 169 -7.36 3.10 10.40
N ARG A 170 -6.05 2.81 10.47
CA ARG A 170 -5.08 3.61 11.23
C ARG A 170 -4.87 4.98 10.58
N PHE A 171 -4.81 5.08 9.26
CA PHE A 171 -4.70 6.34 8.52
C PHE A 171 -5.80 7.32 8.92
N ARG A 172 -7.06 6.87 8.90
CA ARG A 172 -8.22 7.69 9.27
C ARG A 172 -8.10 8.23 10.71
N LYS A 173 -7.75 7.38 11.66
CA LYS A 173 -7.59 7.78 13.07
C LYS A 173 -6.47 8.82 13.29
N ARG A 174 -5.52 8.88 12.39
CA ARG A 174 -4.33 9.76 12.47
C ARG A 174 -4.40 10.96 11.53
N GLY A 175 -5.61 11.36 11.13
CA GLY A 175 -5.78 12.56 10.29
C GLY A 175 -5.11 12.44 8.91
N ALA A 176 -4.96 11.22 8.40
CA ALA A 176 -4.54 10.99 7.04
C ALA A 176 -5.77 10.80 6.13
N TYR A 177 -5.63 11.24 4.90
CA TYR A 177 -6.66 11.20 3.86
C TYR A 177 -6.21 10.28 2.73
N PRO A 178 -6.51 8.98 2.81
CA PRO A 178 -6.16 8.06 1.74
C PRO A 178 -7.14 8.21 0.57
N THR A 179 -6.59 8.26 -0.65
CA THR A 179 -7.31 8.27 -1.92
C THR A 179 -6.86 7.07 -2.74
N ALA A 180 -7.76 6.14 -2.95
CA ALA A 180 -7.54 4.96 -3.79
C ALA A 180 -8.01 5.26 -5.22
N ILE A 181 -7.17 4.93 -6.20
CA ILE A 181 -7.45 5.09 -7.62
C ILE A 181 -7.34 3.71 -8.26
N THR A 182 -8.32 3.33 -9.05
CA THR A 182 -8.29 2.05 -9.77
C THR A 182 -9.09 2.11 -11.05
N GLN A 183 -8.63 1.38 -12.05
CA GLN A 183 -9.34 1.14 -13.30
C GLN A 183 -10.06 -0.22 -13.28
N ASN A 184 -9.66 -1.12 -12.37
CA ASN A 184 -10.20 -2.47 -12.28
C ASN A 184 -11.04 -2.61 -11.01
N VAL A 185 -12.34 -2.43 -11.16
CA VAL A 185 -13.30 -2.46 -10.05
C VAL A 185 -13.66 -3.89 -9.65
N GLU A 186 -13.61 -4.84 -10.58
CA GLU A 186 -13.98 -6.23 -10.35
C GLU A 186 -13.22 -6.84 -9.16
N TYR A 187 -11.88 -6.70 -9.13
CA TYR A 187 -11.07 -7.18 -8.01
C TYR A 187 -11.43 -6.54 -6.66
N LEU A 188 -11.89 -5.28 -6.68
CA LEU A 188 -12.35 -4.62 -5.45
C LEU A 188 -13.68 -5.19 -4.97
N LEU A 189 -14.58 -5.49 -5.89
CA LEU A 189 -15.92 -5.99 -5.57
C LEU A 189 -15.90 -7.45 -5.09
N ASP A 190 -14.93 -8.22 -5.53
CA ASP A 190 -14.75 -9.62 -5.13
C ASP A 190 -14.04 -9.76 -3.76
N SER A 191 -13.41 -8.70 -3.25
CA SER A 191 -12.77 -8.67 -1.94
C SER A 191 -13.72 -8.09 -0.87
N VAL A 192 -13.92 -8.82 0.23
CA VAL A 192 -14.72 -8.34 1.38
C VAL A 192 -14.11 -7.08 1.99
N GLN A 193 -12.79 -7.06 2.14
CA GLN A 193 -12.06 -5.90 2.68
C GLN A 193 -12.25 -4.68 1.78
N ALA A 194 -12.03 -4.83 0.48
CA ALA A 194 -12.17 -3.74 -0.48
C ALA A 194 -13.62 -3.24 -0.58
N SER A 195 -14.61 -4.14 -0.62
CA SER A 195 -16.03 -3.78 -0.62
C SER A 195 -16.40 -2.99 0.65
N THR A 196 -15.86 -3.38 1.80
CA THR A 196 -16.05 -2.65 3.06
C THR A 196 -15.42 -1.27 3.01
N MET A 197 -14.21 -1.14 2.48
CA MET A 197 -13.53 0.15 2.32
C MET A 197 -14.30 1.07 1.36
N LEU A 198 -14.78 0.53 0.24
CA LEU A 198 -15.57 1.25 -0.73
C LEU A 198 -16.89 1.78 -0.12
N SER A 199 -17.62 0.93 0.59
CA SER A 199 -18.88 1.30 1.24
C SER A 199 -18.69 2.36 2.33
N ASN A 200 -17.56 2.33 3.04
CA ASN A 200 -17.22 3.28 4.10
C ASN A 200 -16.47 4.52 3.59
N SER A 201 -16.23 4.63 2.30
CA SER A 201 -15.61 5.82 1.71
C SER A 201 -16.60 6.98 1.72
N GLU A 202 -16.20 8.11 2.26
CA GLU A 202 -17.03 9.31 2.35
C GLU A 202 -17.25 9.94 0.98
N MET A 203 -16.23 9.87 0.12
CA MET A 203 -16.26 10.43 -1.23
C MET A 203 -15.90 9.35 -2.25
N LEU A 204 -16.72 9.16 -3.27
CA LEU A 204 -16.46 8.30 -4.41
C LEU A 204 -16.63 9.08 -5.71
N ILE A 205 -15.67 8.95 -6.60
CA ILE A 205 -15.72 9.51 -7.96
C ILE A 205 -15.82 8.34 -8.93
N LEU A 206 -16.97 8.18 -9.54
CA LEU A 206 -17.25 7.13 -10.51
C LEU A 206 -17.17 7.76 -11.91
N LEU A 207 -16.15 7.37 -12.67
CA LEU A 207 -16.00 7.72 -14.06
C LEU A 207 -16.71 6.68 -14.94
N ASN A 208 -16.43 6.66 -16.25
CA ASN A 208 -17.00 5.67 -17.16
C ASN A 208 -16.65 4.24 -16.70
N GLN A 209 -17.64 3.37 -16.59
CA GLN A 209 -17.50 2.01 -16.10
C GLN A 209 -17.82 0.98 -17.19
N ALA A 210 -17.12 -0.18 -17.13
CA ALA A 210 -17.47 -1.33 -17.93
C ALA A 210 -18.88 -1.87 -17.57
N PRO A 211 -19.60 -2.51 -18.50
CA PRO A 211 -20.96 -3.01 -18.21
C PRO A 211 -21.05 -3.93 -17.00
N SER A 212 -20.16 -4.88 -16.85
CA SER A 212 -20.10 -5.83 -15.74
C SER A 212 -19.93 -5.15 -14.38
N ASP A 213 -19.01 -4.18 -14.31
CA ASP A 213 -18.66 -3.49 -13.09
C ASP A 213 -19.77 -2.53 -12.66
N ARG A 214 -20.41 -1.92 -13.63
CA ARG A 214 -21.49 -0.95 -13.44
C ARG A 214 -22.68 -1.55 -12.69
N GLU A 215 -23.11 -2.77 -13.03
CA GLU A 215 -24.21 -3.45 -12.36
C GLU A 215 -23.85 -3.79 -10.91
N LYS A 216 -22.67 -4.33 -10.68
CA LYS A 216 -22.17 -4.65 -9.34
C LYS A 216 -22.06 -3.38 -8.47
N LEU A 217 -21.50 -2.29 -9.03
CA LEU A 217 -21.38 -1.00 -8.34
C LEU A 217 -22.74 -0.37 -8.04
N ALA A 218 -23.67 -0.42 -8.99
CA ALA A 218 -25.01 0.10 -8.78
C ALA A 218 -25.74 -0.60 -7.64
N ALA A 219 -25.62 -1.94 -7.56
CA ALA A 219 -26.18 -2.71 -6.46
C ALA A 219 -25.50 -2.38 -5.11
N LEU A 220 -24.18 -2.32 -5.05
CA LEU A 220 -23.42 -2.06 -3.82
C LEU A 220 -23.67 -0.65 -3.27
N LEU A 221 -23.77 0.34 -4.15
CA LEU A 221 -23.87 1.75 -3.78
C LEU A 221 -25.30 2.30 -3.82
N ASN A 222 -26.30 1.45 -4.14
CA ASN A 222 -27.72 1.82 -4.31
C ASN A 222 -27.91 2.96 -5.34
N ILE A 223 -27.24 2.84 -6.49
CA ILE A 223 -27.33 3.80 -7.60
C ILE A 223 -28.56 3.45 -8.45
N SER A 224 -29.44 4.41 -8.73
CA SER A 224 -30.60 4.15 -9.57
C SER A 224 -30.24 3.93 -11.05
N PRO A 225 -31.11 3.30 -11.86
CA PRO A 225 -30.90 3.16 -13.29
C PRO A 225 -30.66 4.50 -14.01
N GLU A 226 -31.36 5.55 -13.61
CA GLU A 226 -31.19 6.90 -14.16
C GLU A 226 -29.84 7.47 -13.84
N GLN A 227 -29.38 7.30 -12.60
CA GLN A 227 -28.04 7.74 -12.15
C GLN A 227 -26.93 6.93 -12.81
N THR A 228 -27.16 5.64 -13.07
CA THR A 228 -26.19 4.75 -13.75
C THR A 228 -25.87 5.26 -15.16
N SER A 229 -26.79 5.99 -15.80
CA SER A 229 -26.55 6.58 -17.13
C SER A 229 -25.36 7.53 -17.16
N TYR A 230 -25.04 8.21 -16.05
CA TYR A 230 -23.91 9.15 -15.94
C TYR A 230 -22.54 8.48 -15.90
N ILE A 231 -22.48 7.17 -15.68
CA ILE A 231 -21.26 6.37 -15.72
C ILE A 231 -21.26 5.35 -16.87
N THR A 232 -22.23 5.50 -17.79
CA THR A 232 -22.40 4.67 -18.99
C THR A 232 -21.98 5.47 -20.20
N ASN A 233 -20.89 5.07 -20.88
CA ASN A 233 -20.34 5.80 -22.02
C ASN A 233 -20.09 7.28 -21.72
N ALA A 234 -19.73 7.59 -20.48
CA ALA A 234 -19.46 8.95 -20.06
C ALA A 234 -18.22 9.50 -20.77
N PRO A 235 -18.26 10.75 -21.27
CA PRO A 235 -17.10 11.41 -21.83
C PRO A 235 -15.97 11.56 -20.77
N ALA A 236 -14.73 11.72 -21.22
CA ALA A 236 -13.61 11.99 -20.33
C ALA A 236 -13.88 13.22 -19.44
N GLY A 237 -13.62 13.08 -18.16
CA GLY A 237 -13.88 14.11 -17.16
C GLY A 237 -15.35 14.23 -16.72
N CYS A 238 -16.23 13.32 -17.14
CA CYS A 238 -17.62 13.26 -16.71
C CYS A 238 -17.86 12.00 -15.88
N GLY A 239 -18.83 12.05 -14.97
CA GLY A 239 -19.16 10.92 -14.13
C GLY A 239 -20.16 11.27 -13.03
N LEU A 240 -20.13 10.46 -11.98
CA LEU A 240 -20.99 10.58 -10.82
C LEU A 240 -20.13 10.72 -9.55
N LEU A 241 -20.41 11.75 -8.77
CA LEU A 241 -19.78 12.00 -7.47
C LEU A 241 -20.74 11.60 -6.37
N ARG A 242 -20.31 10.70 -5.48
CA ARG A 242 -20.96 10.45 -4.20
C ARG A 242 -20.20 11.17 -3.10
N TYR A 243 -20.93 11.94 -2.29
CA TYR A 243 -20.39 12.54 -1.06
C TYR A 243 -21.43 12.39 0.05
N GLY A 244 -21.07 11.64 1.10
CA GLY A 244 -22.05 11.23 2.10
C GLY A 244 -23.22 10.48 1.47
N GLY A 245 -24.45 11.02 1.65
CA GLY A 245 -25.67 10.47 1.06
C GLY A 245 -26.06 11.05 -0.29
N ALA A 246 -25.35 12.06 -0.80
CA ALA A 246 -25.67 12.73 -2.05
C ALA A 246 -24.94 12.08 -3.24
N LEU A 247 -25.65 11.88 -4.35
CA LEU A 247 -25.13 11.46 -5.64
C LEU A 247 -25.35 12.57 -6.65
N VAL A 248 -24.27 13.14 -7.19
CA VAL A 248 -24.31 14.31 -8.07
C VAL A 248 -23.56 14.03 -9.37
N PRO A 249 -24.20 14.16 -10.53
CA PRO A 249 -23.48 14.12 -11.81
C PRO A 249 -22.50 15.30 -11.90
N PHE A 250 -21.32 15.05 -12.45
CA PHE A 250 -20.33 16.11 -12.64
C PHE A 250 -19.73 16.09 -14.04
N LYS A 251 -19.26 17.26 -14.45
CA LYS A 251 -18.47 17.47 -15.66
C LYS A 251 -17.28 18.33 -15.31
N ASN A 252 -16.08 17.74 -15.36
CA ASN A 252 -14.82 18.43 -15.16
C ASN A 252 -13.95 18.24 -16.40
N GLN A 253 -13.91 19.26 -17.27
CA GLN A 253 -13.04 19.28 -18.44
C GLN A 253 -11.79 20.07 -18.11
N PHE A 254 -10.67 19.35 -17.94
CA PHE A 254 -9.40 20.00 -17.69
C PHE A 254 -8.96 20.83 -18.90
N PRO A 255 -8.51 22.09 -18.72
CA PRO A 255 -8.10 22.94 -19.84
C PRO A 255 -6.86 22.37 -20.56
N LYS A 256 -7.01 22.04 -21.84
CA LYS A 256 -5.95 21.37 -22.64
C LYS A 256 -4.85 22.32 -23.08
N ASP A 257 -5.09 23.62 -23.06
CA ASP A 257 -4.16 24.67 -23.44
C ASP A 257 -3.12 25.00 -22.36
N THR A 258 -3.23 24.36 -21.18
CA THR A 258 -2.32 24.60 -20.05
C THR A 258 -1.06 23.74 -20.11
N GLU A 259 0.04 24.27 -19.56
CA GLU A 259 1.30 23.53 -19.38
C GLU A 259 1.07 22.31 -18.47
N LEU A 260 0.28 22.45 -17.43
CA LEU A 260 -0.05 21.36 -16.52
C LEU A 260 -0.73 20.19 -17.24
N TYR A 261 -1.66 20.47 -18.17
CA TYR A 261 -2.26 19.41 -18.99
C TYR A 261 -1.20 18.67 -19.81
N ARG A 262 -0.28 19.38 -20.45
CA ARG A 262 0.78 18.79 -21.29
C ARG A 262 1.77 17.96 -20.49
N LEU A 263 2.01 18.33 -19.24
CA LEU A 263 2.85 17.55 -18.30
C LEU A 263 2.15 16.29 -17.79
N MET A 264 0.83 16.31 -17.64
CA MET A 264 0.05 15.23 -17.03
C MET A 264 -0.55 14.27 -18.05
N THR A 265 -0.73 14.69 -19.32
CA THR A 265 -1.33 13.82 -20.33
C THR A 265 -0.41 12.65 -20.67
N THR A 266 -1.01 11.47 -20.81
CA THR A 266 -0.32 10.24 -21.29
C THR A 266 -0.40 10.06 -22.79
N LYS A 267 -1.06 10.98 -23.51
CA LYS A 267 -1.18 10.92 -24.97
C LYS A 267 0.11 11.42 -25.61
N PRO A 268 0.80 10.61 -26.42
CA PRO A 268 2.10 10.98 -27.00
C PRO A 268 2.09 12.31 -27.77
N ASP A 269 1.01 12.56 -28.51
CA ASP A 269 0.87 13.76 -29.36
C ASP A 269 0.55 15.05 -28.56
N GLU A 270 0.13 14.92 -27.32
CA GLU A 270 -0.27 16.03 -26.46
C GLU A 270 0.72 16.27 -25.30
N SER A 271 1.69 15.36 -25.06
CA SER A 271 2.63 15.41 -23.95
C SER A 271 3.89 16.24 -24.25
N ILE A 272 4.45 16.89 -23.24
CA ILE A 272 5.79 17.48 -23.32
C ILE A 272 6.81 16.38 -23.01
N ILE A 273 7.76 16.18 -23.95
CA ILE A 273 8.88 15.27 -23.73
C ILE A 273 9.86 15.99 -22.78
N VAL A 274 9.89 15.59 -21.53
CA VAL A 274 10.84 16.09 -20.54
C VAL A 274 12.05 15.15 -20.51
N GLY A 275 13.20 15.63 -20.98
CA GLY A 275 14.48 14.92 -20.88
C GLY A 275 14.62 13.65 -21.70
N GLY A 276 13.96 13.54 -22.86
CA GLY A 276 14.16 12.44 -23.82
C GLY A 276 13.58 11.09 -23.41
N LYS A 277 12.79 11.04 -22.35
CA LYS A 277 11.94 9.88 -22.03
C LYS A 277 10.48 10.29 -22.14
N THR A 278 9.74 9.64 -23.02
CA THR A 278 8.26 9.63 -22.96
C THR A 278 7.88 9.04 -21.60
N LYS A 279 7.13 9.77 -20.82
CA LYS A 279 6.55 9.22 -19.59
C LYS A 279 5.45 8.25 -19.93
#